data_8c13f1a2a9b519a485074e9c31d4fa64
#
_entry.id   8c13f1a2a9b519a485074e9c31d4fa64
#
_cell.length_a   1.000
_cell.length_b   1.000
_cell.length_c   1.000
_cell.angle_alpha   90.00
_cell.angle_beta   90.00
_cell.angle_gamma   90.00
#
_symmetry.space_group_name_H-M   'P 1'
#
loop_
_entity.id
_entity.type
_entity.pdbx_description
1 polymer ?
#
loop_
_entity_poly.entity_id
_entity_poly.type
_entity_poly.pdbx_seq_one_letter_code
_entity_poly.pdbx_strand_id
1 'polypeptide(L)'
;MNIRQVTDGKEDYIELLRMGDPDESRIRKVLEKGELFLLEEHGKLRTLCVVIFSEEKKCEIKNIVTIEKDRGKGYGRYMIHYICEHYCSQYDWGYMKKDRCRDIMEFCEKCGFTDEDEIYLKKELMSEIDTKRVINLAMEAGRMLLKNGGEIFRVEETMMRICRRFGVKYVELFTLSHGLFICAGTDKEKLYTKVKQVPLSSTHLGIVAEVNDLSREIAAGHVGIEEAIKKLKKIDKMPVKRIPYQIAAAGLSAGGLGYLLGGT
;
A
#
# COMPACT_ATOMS: atom_id res chain seq x y z
N MET A 1 14.48 -2.85 -1.42
CA MET A 1 14.23 -2.00 -0.23
C MET A 1 13.19 -2.70 0.61
N ASN A 2 13.41 -2.82 1.91
CA ASN A 2 12.47 -3.39 2.87
C ASN A 2 12.29 -2.40 4.02
N ILE A 3 11.03 -2.15 4.44
CA ILE A 3 10.74 -1.34 5.62
C ILE A 3 10.09 -2.24 6.65
N ARG A 4 10.58 -2.17 7.88
CA ARG A 4 10.00 -2.89 9.02
C ARG A 4 9.79 -1.97 10.21
N GLN A 5 8.76 -2.25 10.98
CA GLN A 5 8.53 -1.63 12.27
C GLN A 5 9.34 -2.37 13.34
N VAL A 6 9.92 -1.61 14.27
CA VAL A 6 10.63 -2.15 15.45
C VAL A 6 9.69 -2.12 16.64
N THR A 7 9.36 -3.29 17.16
CA THR A 7 8.52 -3.44 18.37
C THR A 7 9.36 -3.46 19.63
N ASP A 8 10.50 -4.16 19.59
CA ASP A 8 11.40 -4.36 20.73
C ASP A 8 12.81 -3.85 20.42
N GLY A 9 13.58 -3.46 21.44
CA GLY A 9 14.96 -3.00 21.25
C GLY A 9 15.09 -1.65 20.52
N LYS A 10 14.08 -0.76 20.62
CA LYS A 10 14.14 0.57 20.00
C LYS A 10 15.33 1.41 20.49
N GLU A 11 15.81 1.12 21.69
CA GLU A 11 16.91 1.83 22.33
C GLU A 11 18.25 1.64 21.59
N ASP A 12 18.42 0.53 20.87
CA ASP A 12 19.64 0.24 20.11
C ASP A 12 19.88 1.27 18.98
N TYR A 13 18.85 2.05 18.63
CA TYR A 13 18.90 3.05 17.57
C TYR A 13 19.08 4.49 18.06
N ILE A 14 19.20 4.72 19.38
CA ILE A 14 19.31 6.06 19.97
C ILE A 14 20.49 6.83 19.39
N GLU A 15 21.67 6.19 19.28
CA GLU A 15 22.86 6.84 18.72
C GLU A 15 22.64 7.34 17.30
N LEU A 16 21.89 6.61 16.47
CA LEU A 16 21.55 7.03 15.13
C LEU A 16 20.51 8.16 15.13
N LEU A 17 19.52 8.10 16.01
CA LEU A 17 18.50 9.14 16.16
C LEU A 17 19.06 10.47 16.64
N ARG A 18 20.18 10.44 17.39
CA ARG A 18 20.92 11.65 17.81
C ARG A 18 21.49 12.46 16.65
N MET A 19 21.65 11.86 15.47
CA MET A 19 22.02 12.61 14.26
C MET A 19 20.92 13.58 13.80
N GLY A 20 19.66 13.35 14.20
CA GLY A 20 18.51 14.23 13.88
C GLY A 20 18.06 15.08 15.08
N ASP A 21 18.18 14.59 16.30
CA ASP A 21 17.89 15.34 17.54
C ASP A 21 18.99 15.02 18.59
N PRO A 22 19.83 16.00 18.99
CA PRO A 22 20.92 15.76 19.92
C PRO A 22 20.47 15.45 21.36
N ASP A 23 19.20 15.69 21.72
CA ASP A 23 18.66 15.49 23.05
C ASP A 23 18.19 14.04 23.27
N GLU A 24 19.05 13.23 23.87
CA GLU A 24 18.75 11.82 24.16
C GLU A 24 17.52 11.63 25.05
N SER A 25 17.31 12.51 26.04
CA SER A 25 16.14 12.42 26.94
C SER A 25 14.83 12.59 26.15
N ARG A 26 14.84 13.49 25.15
CA ARG A 26 13.71 13.68 24.25
C ARG A 26 13.50 12.47 23.35
N ILE A 27 14.58 11.92 22.78
CA ILE A 27 14.51 10.71 21.95
C ILE A 27 13.86 9.56 22.73
N ARG A 28 14.31 9.28 23.95
CA ARG A 28 13.75 8.20 24.80
C ARG A 28 12.23 8.38 25.01
N LYS A 29 11.77 9.57 25.37
CA LYS A 29 10.34 9.89 25.56
C LYS A 29 9.54 9.69 24.26
N VAL A 30 10.13 10.02 23.13
CA VAL A 30 9.48 9.86 21.82
C VAL A 30 9.42 8.38 21.45
N LEU A 31 10.46 7.58 21.70
CA LEU A 31 10.48 6.14 21.42
C LEU A 31 9.50 5.34 22.28
N GLU A 32 9.28 5.74 23.55
CA GLU A 32 8.28 5.11 24.43
C GLU A 32 6.85 5.21 23.87
N LYS A 33 6.51 6.35 23.28
CA LYS A 33 5.15 6.66 22.77
C LYS A 33 4.98 6.45 21.28
N GLY A 34 6.10 6.37 20.55
CA GLY A 34 6.13 6.37 19.10
C GLY A 34 6.41 5.01 18.50
N GLU A 35 6.21 4.94 17.21
CA GLU A 35 6.57 3.81 16.37
C GLU A 35 7.85 4.11 15.60
N LEU A 36 8.79 3.14 15.62
CA LEU A 36 10.08 3.23 14.94
C LEU A 36 10.05 2.36 13.68
N PHE A 37 10.37 2.96 12.54
CA PHE A 37 10.51 2.29 11.26
C PHE A 37 11.94 2.32 10.78
N LEU A 38 12.40 1.19 10.22
CA LEU A 38 13.72 1.04 9.62
C LEU A 38 13.57 0.69 8.13
N LEU A 39 14.30 1.41 7.30
CA LEU A 39 14.46 1.09 5.88
C LEU A 39 15.81 0.43 5.66
N GLU A 40 15.78 -0.79 5.17
CA GLU A 40 16.96 -1.60 4.88
C GLU A 40 17.03 -1.93 3.38
N GLU A 41 18.24 -1.93 2.85
CA GLU A 41 18.53 -2.37 1.49
C GLU A 41 19.81 -3.20 1.47
N HIS A 42 19.71 -4.41 0.88
CA HIS A 42 20.80 -5.41 0.87
C HIS A 42 21.35 -5.71 2.28
N GLY A 43 20.45 -5.83 3.28
CA GLY A 43 20.79 -6.10 4.67
C GLY A 43 21.49 -4.95 5.41
N LYS A 44 21.49 -3.73 4.85
CA LYS A 44 22.10 -2.55 5.47
C LYS A 44 21.03 -1.50 5.76
N LEU A 45 21.03 -0.98 6.99
CA LEU A 45 20.19 0.15 7.38
C LEU A 45 20.57 1.39 6.57
N ARG A 46 19.55 2.07 6.01
CA ARG A 46 19.65 3.29 5.20
C ARG A 46 19.02 4.49 5.87
N THR A 47 17.80 4.30 6.38
CA THR A 47 17.01 5.37 6.99
C THR A 47 16.20 4.80 8.14
N LEU A 48 15.99 5.60 9.17
CA LEU A 48 15.08 5.32 10.26
C LEU A 48 14.15 6.51 10.49
N CYS A 49 12.94 6.24 10.98
CA CYS A 49 11.91 7.24 11.17
C CYS A 49 11.10 6.92 12.43
N VAL A 50 10.86 7.94 13.26
CA VAL A 50 9.98 7.83 14.44
C VAL A 50 8.73 8.66 14.20
N VAL A 51 7.58 8.00 14.37
CA VAL A 51 6.25 8.59 14.22
C VAL A 51 5.55 8.54 15.56
N ILE A 52 4.88 9.61 15.94
CA ILE A 52 4.01 9.67 17.12
C ILE A 52 2.59 10.09 16.74
N PHE A 53 1.66 9.77 17.62
CA PHE A 53 0.25 10.10 17.45
C PHE A 53 -0.22 10.93 18.63
N SER A 54 -0.98 12.00 18.34
CA SER A 54 -1.60 12.83 19.39
C SER A 54 -3.07 12.45 19.57
N GLU A 55 -3.63 12.86 20.72
CA GLU A 55 -5.05 12.70 21.02
C GLU A 55 -5.96 13.41 20.00
N GLU A 56 -5.45 14.44 19.34
CA GLU A 56 -6.14 15.17 18.26
C GLU A 56 -6.08 14.45 16.89
N LYS A 57 -5.74 13.16 16.88
CA LYS A 57 -5.59 12.36 15.65
C LYS A 57 -4.56 12.93 14.66
N LYS A 58 -3.48 13.50 15.17
CA LYS A 58 -2.36 13.95 14.34
C LYS A 58 -1.30 12.86 14.24
N CYS A 59 -0.90 12.53 13.02
CA CYS A 59 0.25 11.69 12.72
C CYS A 59 1.47 12.61 12.55
N GLU A 60 2.44 12.56 13.45
CA GLU A 60 3.61 13.43 13.42
C GLU A 60 4.90 12.64 13.25
N ILE A 61 5.68 13.00 12.23
CA ILE A 61 7.06 12.53 12.07
C ILE A 61 7.95 13.34 13.01
N LYS A 62 8.40 12.69 14.08
CA LYS A 62 9.24 13.33 15.11
C LYS A 62 10.71 13.34 14.77
N ASN A 63 11.18 12.28 14.14
CA ASN A 63 12.58 12.14 13.77
C ASN A 63 12.68 11.32 12.49
N ILE A 64 13.50 11.76 11.56
CA ILE A 64 13.86 11.01 10.37
C ILE A 64 15.36 11.18 10.11
N VAL A 65 16.08 10.07 10.08
CA VAL A 65 17.52 10.07 9.88
C VAL A 65 17.90 9.16 8.74
N THR A 66 18.62 9.69 7.76
CA THR A 66 19.28 8.90 6.72
C THR A 66 20.77 8.85 7.03
N ILE A 67 21.35 7.64 6.97
CA ILE A 67 22.77 7.40 7.17
C ILE A 67 23.58 8.32 6.23
N GLU A 68 24.59 9.01 6.75
CA GLU A 68 25.28 10.11 6.07
C GLU A 68 25.73 9.77 4.65
N LYS A 69 26.41 8.63 4.47
CA LYS A 69 26.88 8.14 3.15
C LYS A 69 25.78 7.81 2.15
N ASP A 70 24.52 7.77 2.61
CA ASP A 70 23.34 7.40 1.82
C ASP A 70 22.37 8.59 1.65
N ARG A 71 22.73 9.77 2.15
CA ARG A 71 21.99 11.02 1.90
C ARG A 71 21.99 11.38 0.42
N GLY A 72 20.93 12.05 -0.01
CA GLY A 72 20.76 12.43 -1.44
C GLY A 72 20.29 11.31 -2.36
N LYS A 73 20.29 10.03 -1.92
CA LYS A 73 19.90 8.87 -2.74
C LYS A 73 18.38 8.57 -2.72
N GLY A 74 17.58 9.41 -2.07
CA GLY A 74 16.11 9.29 -2.06
C GLY A 74 15.52 8.43 -0.93
N TYR A 75 16.31 7.82 -0.06
CA TYR A 75 15.82 6.94 1.00
C TYR A 75 14.90 7.64 2.00
N GLY A 76 15.20 8.89 2.39
CA GLY A 76 14.33 9.69 3.27
C GLY A 76 12.96 9.95 2.64
N ARG A 77 12.92 10.31 1.34
CA ARG A 77 11.66 10.50 0.61
C ARG A 77 10.86 9.20 0.53
N TYR A 78 11.53 8.08 0.27
CA TYR A 78 10.89 6.77 0.22
C TYR A 78 10.28 6.39 1.57
N MET A 79 10.98 6.65 2.68
CA MET A 79 10.47 6.44 4.04
C MET A 79 9.23 7.29 4.32
N ILE A 80 9.26 8.59 4.00
CA ILE A 80 8.08 9.48 4.19
C ILE A 80 6.89 8.98 3.37
N HIS A 81 7.12 8.58 2.11
CA HIS A 81 6.06 8.05 1.27
C HIS A 81 5.43 6.79 1.86
N TYR A 82 6.26 5.86 2.35
CA TYR A 82 5.78 4.67 3.05
C TYR A 82 4.95 5.02 4.30
N ILE A 83 5.40 5.94 5.15
CA ILE A 83 4.66 6.38 6.34
C ILE A 83 3.30 6.98 5.95
N CYS A 84 3.27 7.81 4.91
CA CYS A 84 2.02 8.36 4.39
C CYS A 84 1.05 7.26 3.93
N GLU A 85 1.51 6.29 3.13
CA GLU A 85 0.71 5.15 2.69
C GLU A 85 0.28 4.25 3.86
N HIS A 86 1.15 4.08 4.85
CA HIS A 86 0.87 3.22 6.01
C HIS A 86 -0.27 3.75 6.86
N TYR A 87 -0.34 5.07 7.05
CA TYR A 87 -1.29 5.71 7.96
C TYR A 87 -2.47 6.42 7.28
N CYS A 88 -2.51 6.52 5.95
CA CYS A 88 -3.56 7.23 5.22
C CYS A 88 -4.99 6.69 5.45
N SER A 89 -5.15 5.45 5.92
CA SER A 89 -6.46 4.91 6.31
C SER A 89 -6.96 5.37 7.69
N GLN A 90 -6.05 5.89 8.53
CA GLN A 90 -6.34 6.27 9.92
C GLN A 90 -6.31 7.80 10.11
N TYR A 91 -5.47 8.49 9.34
CA TYR A 91 -5.22 9.93 9.43
C TYR A 91 -5.30 10.57 8.05
N ASP A 92 -5.83 11.79 7.98
CA ASP A 92 -5.90 12.55 6.74
C ASP A 92 -4.62 13.37 6.51
N TRP A 93 -3.95 13.76 7.59
CA TRP A 93 -2.82 14.68 7.57
C TRP A 93 -1.63 14.16 8.37
N GLY A 94 -0.45 14.30 7.79
CA GLY A 94 0.84 14.12 8.47
C GLY A 94 1.45 15.47 8.83
N TYR A 95 2.12 15.53 9.97
CA TYR A 95 2.75 16.74 10.49
C TYR A 95 4.25 16.51 10.69
N MET A 96 5.02 17.58 10.55
CA MET A 96 6.44 17.61 10.87
C MET A 96 6.77 18.98 11.46
N LYS A 97 7.59 19.01 12.52
CA LYS A 97 8.03 20.27 13.11
C LYS A 97 8.98 20.99 12.15
N LYS A 98 8.78 22.33 12.02
CA LYS A 98 9.71 23.17 11.25
C LYS A 98 11.11 23.16 11.85
N ASP A 99 12.09 23.14 11.00
CA ASP A 99 13.50 23.25 11.34
C ASP A 99 14.05 24.59 10.87
N ARG A 100 15.13 25.05 11.52
CA ARG A 100 15.84 26.26 11.12
C ARG A 100 16.82 26.00 9.98
N CYS A 101 17.16 24.75 9.73
CA CYS A 101 18.06 24.34 8.66
C CYS A 101 17.35 24.40 7.31
N ARG A 102 17.86 25.21 6.39
CA ARG A 102 17.31 25.38 5.05
C ARG A 102 17.23 24.07 4.27
N ASP A 103 18.23 23.23 4.36
CA ASP A 103 18.29 21.95 3.63
C ASP A 103 17.19 20.99 4.10
N ILE A 104 16.88 21.00 5.40
CA ILE A 104 15.78 20.20 5.98
C ILE A 104 14.44 20.73 5.51
N MET A 105 14.25 22.05 5.50
CA MET A 105 13.02 22.66 5.00
C MET A 105 12.81 22.36 3.52
N GLU A 106 13.83 22.52 2.69
CA GLU A 106 13.76 22.18 1.26
C GLU A 106 13.47 20.69 1.02
N PHE A 107 14.01 19.81 1.86
CA PHE A 107 13.68 18.39 1.82
C PHE A 107 12.21 18.13 2.15
N CYS A 108 11.65 18.79 3.19
CA CYS A 108 10.25 18.67 3.56
C CYS A 108 9.33 19.15 2.43
N GLU A 109 9.62 20.29 1.82
CA GLU A 109 8.89 20.83 0.66
C GLU A 109 8.93 19.85 -0.53
N LYS A 110 10.09 19.30 -0.85
CA LYS A 110 10.24 18.26 -1.89
C LYS A 110 9.47 16.97 -1.58
N CYS A 111 9.19 16.71 -0.31
CA CYS A 111 8.32 15.64 0.13
C CYS A 111 6.83 16.00 0.10
N GLY A 112 6.48 17.25 -0.23
CA GLY A 112 5.11 17.73 -0.35
C GLY A 112 4.50 18.24 0.96
N PHE A 113 5.33 18.60 1.93
CA PHE A 113 4.88 19.33 3.12
C PHE A 113 4.72 20.81 2.79
N THR A 114 3.69 21.43 3.34
CA THR A 114 3.38 22.87 3.25
C THR A 114 3.27 23.47 4.63
N ASP A 115 3.34 24.78 4.71
CA ASP A 115 3.16 25.49 5.98
C ASP A 115 1.74 25.28 6.53
N GLU A 116 1.65 24.93 7.81
CA GLU A 116 0.39 24.88 8.56
C GLU A 116 0.28 26.10 9.50
N ASP A 117 1.30 26.28 10.35
CA ASP A 117 1.39 27.38 11.30
C ASP A 117 2.88 27.77 11.53
N GLU A 118 3.17 28.55 12.57
CA GLU A 118 4.53 28.98 12.90
C GLU A 118 5.48 27.84 13.28
N ILE A 119 4.94 26.69 13.72
CA ILE A 119 5.71 25.59 14.31
C ILE A 119 5.74 24.36 13.41
N TYR A 120 4.66 24.09 12.67
CA TYR A 120 4.45 22.85 11.95
C TYR A 120 4.33 23.02 10.44
N LEU A 121 4.85 22.00 9.74
CA LEU A 121 4.53 21.68 8.36
C LEU A 121 3.47 20.60 8.31
N LYS A 122 2.64 20.62 7.28
CA LYS A 122 1.54 19.69 7.07
C LYS A 122 1.58 19.09 5.68
N LYS A 123 1.22 17.81 5.58
CA LYS A 123 1.10 17.09 4.32
C LYS A 123 -0.15 16.22 4.33
N GLU A 124 -0.94 16.30 3.27
CA GLU A 124 -2.02 15.34 3.03
C GLU A 124 -1.43 13.94 2.79
N LEU A 125 -1.87 12.95 3.57
CA LEU A 125 -1.32 11.58 3.50
C LEU A 125 -1.76 10.86 2.22
N MET A 126 -2.98 11.16 1.73
CA MET A 126 -3.50 10.63 0.48
C MET A 126 -3.78 11.78 -0.50
N SER A 127 -2.88 12.00 -1.44
CA SER A 127 -3.06 13.02 -2.48
C SER A 127 -4.12 12.61 -3.51
N GLU A 128 -4.63 13.58 -4.27
CA GLU A 128 -5.54 13.32 -5.39
C GLU A 128 -4.92 12.37 -6.45
N ILE A 129 -3.62 12.50 -6.70
CA ILE A 129 -2.89 11.63 -7.63
C ILE A 129 -2.84 10.19 -7.09
N ASP A 130 -2.56 10.04 -5.80
CA ASP A 130 -2.52 8.72 -5.17
C ASP A 130 -3.91 8.10 -5.13
N THR A 131 -4.96 8.87 -4.87
CA THR A 131 -6.35 8.41 -4.93
C THR A 131 -6.69 7.84 -6.30
N LYS A 132 -6.35 8.53 -7.40
CA LYS A 132 -6.53 8.02 -8.77
C LYS A 132 -5.73 6.74 -9.03
N ARG A 133 -4.52 6.63 -8.49
CA ARG A 133 -3.67 5.43 -8.60
C ARG A 133 -4.26 4.24 -7.88
N VAL A 134 -4.79 4.45 -6.66
CA VAL A 134 -5.49 3.40 -5.89
C VAL A 134 -6.74 2.91 -6.61
N ILE A 135 -7.55 3.82 -7.15
CA ILE A 135 -8.74 3.47 -7.95
C ILE A 135 -8.33 2.65 -9.18
N ASN A 136 -7.24 3.04 -9.85
CA ASN A 136 -6.73 2.27 -10.98
C ASN A 136 -6.24 0.87 -10.59
N LEU A 137 -5.53 0.75 -9.47
CA LEU A 137 -5.07 -0.53 -8.92
C LEU A 137 -6.26 -1.44 -8.59
N ALA A 138 -7.28 -0.92 -7.90
CA ALA A 138 -8.49 -1.65 -7.57
C ALA A 138 -9.23 -2.12 -8.83
N MET A 139 -9.37 -1.24 -9.84
CA MET A 139 -9.99 -1.57 -11.13
C MET A 139 -9.22 -2.65 -11.89
N GLU A 140 -7.89 -2.64 -11.89
CA GLU A 140 -7.10 -3.68 -12.54
C GLU A 140 -7.20 -5.02 -11.80
N ALA A 141 -7.18 -5.02 -10.46
CA ALA A 141 -7.40 -6.21 -9.66
C ALA A 141 -8.79 -6.81 -9.93
N GLY A 142 -9.83 -5.97 -9.93
CA GLY A 142 -11.20 -6.37 -10.26
C GLY A 142 -11.32 -6.94 -11.68
N ARG A 143 -10.70 -6.28 -12.67
CA ARG A 143 -10.65 -6.76 -14.05
C ARG A 143 -10.03 -8.15 -14.15
N MET A 144 -8.91 -8.35 -13.48
CA MET A 144 -8.21 -9.65 -13.52
C MET A 144 -9.04 -10.75 -12.87
N LEU A 145 -9.68 -10.48 -11.74
CA LEU A 145 -10.59 -11.45 -11.11
C LEU A 145 -11.76 -11.78 -12.03
N LEU A 146 -12.49 -10.78 -12.52
CA LEU A 146 -13.67 -10.97 -13.35
C LEU A 146 -13.33 -11.70 -14.65
N LYS A 147 -12.27 -11.28 -15.34
CA LYS A 147 -11.78 -11.90 -16.58
C LYS A 147 -11.45 -13.38 -16.41
N ASN A 148 -10.95 -13.78 -15.24
CA ASN A 148 -10.46 -15.13 -14.95
C ASN A 148 -11.45 -15.99 -14.17
N GLY A 149 -12.74 -15.62 -14.12
CA GLY A 149 -13.81 -16.41 -13.53
C GLY A 149 -14.00 -16.19 -12.02
N GLY A 150 -13.54 -15.06 -11.49
CA GLY A 150 -13.85 -14.65 -10.13
C GLY A 150 -15.33 -14.28 -9.96
N GLU A 151 -15.91 -14.66 -8.85
CA GLU A 151 -17.31 -14.35 -8.50
C GLU A 151 -17.50 -12.84 -8.28
N ILE A 152 -18.61 -12.28 -8.73
CA ILE A 152 -18.89 -10.83 -8.71
C ILE A 152 -18.70 -10.23 -7.32
N PHE A 153 -19.26 -10.86 -6.28
CA PHE A 153 -19.12 -10.33 -4.92
C PHE A 153 -17.67 -10.32 -4.41
N ARG A 154 -16.84 -11.29 -4.82
CA ARG A 154 -15.40 -11.32 -4.50
C ARG A 154 -14.62 -10.24 -5.24
N VAL A 155 -15.03 -9.92 -6.47
CA VAL A 155 -14.47 -8.80 -7.23
C VAL A 155 -14.69 -7.50 -6.48
N GLU A 156 -15.93 -7.22 -6.09
CA GLU A 156 -16.30 -6.01 -5.34
C GLU A 156 -15.62 -5.96 -3.96
N GLU A 157 -15.60 -7.06 -3.23
CA GLU A 157 -14.92 -7.14 -1.92
C GLU A 157 -13.42 -6.82 -2.06
N THR A 158 -12.76 -7.38 -3.08
CA THR A 158 -11.33 -7.15 -3.33
C THR A 158 -11.07 -5.69 -3.68
N MET A 159 -11.86 -5.10 -4.57
CA MET A 159 -11.74 -3.70 -4.95
C MET A 159 -11.97 -2.77 -3.75
N MET A 160 -13.01 -3.04 -2.96
CA MET A 160 -13.33 -2.30 -1.74
C MET A 160 -12.20 -2.37 -0.72
N ARG A 161 -11.62 -3.57 -0.50
CA ARG A 161 -10.51 -3.82 0.42
C ARG A 161 -9.28 -3.00 0.05
N ILE A 162 -8.92 -2.96 -1.23
CA ILE A 162 -7.79 -2.15 -1.75
C ILE A 162 -8.06 -0.66 -1.51
N CYS A 163 -9.24 -0.16 -1.89
CA CYS A 163 -9.60 1.24 -1.72
C CYS A 163 -9.54 1.67 -0.25
N ARG A 164 -10.17 0.91 0.66
CA ARG A 164 -10.21 1.23 2.09
C ARG A 164 -8.83 1.23 2.73
N ARG A 165 -7.95 0.26 2.37
CA ARG A 165 -6.60 0.19 2.93
C ARG A 165 -5.80 1.46 2.67
N PHE A 166 -5.99 2.07 1.51
CA PHE A 166 -5.31 3.31 1.14
C PHE A 166 -6.14 4.59 1.41
N GLY A 167 -7.10 4.55 2.33
CA GLY A 167 -7.80 5.74 2.80
C GLY A 167 -8.84 6.33 1.85
N VAL A 168 -9.24 5.62 0.79
CA VAL A 168 -10.38 6.02 -0.05
C VAL A 168 -11.67 5.75 0.71
N LYS A 169 -12.32 6.82 1.18
CA LYS A 169 -13.44 6.75 2.15
C LYS A 169 -14.78 6.47 1.49
N TYR A 170 -15.01 7.10 0.35
CA TYR A 170 -16.27 7.00 -0.40
C TYR A 170 -16.03 6.09 -1.59
N VAL A 171 -16.64 4.91 -1.57
CA VAL A 171 -16.46 3.90 -2.63
C VAL A 171 -17.80 3.27 -2.92
N GLU A 172 -18.27 3.46 -4.14
CA GLU A 172 -19.42 2.79 -4.72
C GLU A 172 -18.95 1.91 -5.87
N LEU A 173 -19.31 0.65 -5.83
CA LEU A 173 -18.93 -0.37 -6.80
C LEU A 173 -20.17 -0.99 -7.41
N PHE A 174 -20.14 -1.23 -8.70
CA PHE A 174 -21.14 -1.99 -9.39
C PHE A 174 -20.48 -2.88 -10.42
N THR A 175 -20.64 -4.18 -10.29
CA THR A 175 -20.00 -5.18 -11.14
C THR A 175 -21.05 -5.97 -11.90
N LEU A 176 -20.88 -6.03 -13.21
CA LEU A 176 -21.62 -6.89 -14.13
C LEU A 176 -20.71 -8.00 -14.64
N SER A 177 -21.28 -9.01 -15.29
CA SER A 177 -20.52 -10.11 -15.91
C SER A 177 -19.43 -9.64 -16.90
N HIS A 178 -19.61 -8.46 -17.51
CA HIS A 178 -18.70 -7.92 -18.54
C HIS A 178 -18.26 -6.49 -18.28
N GLY A 179 -18.49 -5.93 -17.08
CA GLY A 179 -18.19 -4.54 -16.79
C GLY A 179 -17.98 -4.26 -15.31
N LEU A 180 -17.10 -3.32 -15.06
CA LEU A 180 -16.79 -2.79 -13.74
C LEU A 180 -17.06 -1.30 -13.71
N PHE A 181 -17.72 -0.85 -12.67
CA PHE A 181 -17.99 0.56 -12.41
C PHE A 181 -17.48 0.87 -10.99
N ILE A 182 -16.76 1.96 -10.85
CA ILE A 182 -16.33 2.49 -9.58
C ILE A 182 -16.57 3.99 -9.55
N CYS A 183 -17.18 4.46 -8.47
CA CYS A 183 -17.22 5.86 -8.12
C CYS A 183 -16.58 5.99 -6.73
N ALA A 184 -15.43 6.66 -6.63
CA ALA A 184 -14.67 6.67 -5.39
C ALA A 184 -13.86 7.95 -5.19
N GLY A 185 -13.62 8.30 -3.92
CA GLY A 185 -12.81 9.45 -3.53
C GLY A 185 -12.53 9.51 -2.04
N THR A 186 -11.67 10.41 -1.64
CA THR A 186 -11.38 10.72 -0.24
C THR A 186 -12.38 11.73 0.33
N ASP A 187 -12.99 12.53 -0.53
CA ASP A 187 -13.99 13.55 -0.23
C ASP A 187 -15.26 13.33 -1.07
N LYS A 188 -16.44 13.64 -0.49
CA LYS A 188 -17.74 13.54 -1.19
C LYS A 188 -17.85 14.47 -2.39
N GLU A 189 -17.19 15.62 -2.35
CA GLU A 189 -17.20 16.60 -3.42
C GLU A 189 -16.23 16.27 -4.55
N LYS A 190 -15.25 15.37 -4.31
CA LYS A 190 -14.20 14.98 -5.25
C LYS A 190 -14.21 13.49 -5.52
N LEU A 191 -15.27 13.03 -6.18
CA LEU A 191 -15.40 11.64 -6.58
C LEU A 191 -14.90 11.42 -8.01
N TYR A 192 -14.17 10.33 -8.21
CA TYR A 192 -13.70 9.86 -9.52
C TYR A 192 -14.52 8.66 -9.95
N THR A 193 -15.15 8.78 -11.10
CA THR A 193 -15.90 7.67 -11.71
C THR A 193 -15.06 7.02 -12.80
N LYS A 194 -14.98 5.70 -12.77
CA LYS A 194 -14.31 4.91 -13.79
C LYS A 194 -15.15 3.71 -14.20
N VAL A 195 -15.17 3.47 -15.50
CA VAL A 195 -15.85 2.33 -16.12
C VAL A 195 -14.84 1.52 -16.91
N LYS A 196 -14.92 0.19 -16.82
CA LYS A 196 -14.08 -0.70 -17.58
C LYS A 196 -14.88 -1.90 -18.10
N GLN A 197 -14.86 -2.08 -19.41
CA GLN A 197 -15.37 -3.29 -20.03
C GLN A 197 -14.37 -4.42 -19.83
N VAL A 198 -14.88 -5.61 -19.48
CA VAL A 198 -14.09 -6.82 -19.27
C VAL A 198 -14.55 -7.88 -20.26
N PRO A 199 -13.73 -8.24 -21.28
CA PRO A 199 -14.09 -9.31 -22.19
C PRO A 199 -14.10 -10.65 -21.47
N LEU A 200 -15.02 -11.52 -21.85
CA LEU A 200 -15.02 -12.91 -21.38
C LEU A 200 -13.72 -13.61 -21.79
N SER A 201 -13.20 -14.41 -20.88
CA SER A 201 -12.00 -15.22 -21.11
C SER A 201 -12.18 -16.58 -20.44
N SER A 202 -11.25 -17.48 -20.70
CA SER A 202 -11.21 -18.78 -20.00
C SER A 202 -10.85 -18.59 -18.52
N THR A 203 -11.46 -19.39 -17.66
CA THR A 203 -11.17 -19.37 -16.23
C THR A 203 -9.70 -19.73 -15.92
N HIS A 204 -9.05 -18.89 -15.14
CA HIS A 204 -7.68 -19.11 -14.65
C HIS A 204 -7.60 -18.93 -13.13
N LEU A 205 -7.94 -20.00 -12.39
CA LEU A 205 -8.01 -19.96 -10.92
C LEU A 205 -6.69 -19.58 -10.25
N GLY A 206 -5.53 -19.84 -10.90
CA GLY A 206 -4.22 -19.42 -10.39
C GLY A 206 -4.10 -17.89 -10.32
N ILE A 207 -4.56 -17.18 -11.36
CA ILE A 207 -4.60 -15.70 -11.34
C ILE A 207 -5.57 -15.20 -10.26
N VAL A 208 -6.73 -15.84 -10.13
CA VAL A 208 -7.71 -15.49 -9.09
C VAL A 208 -7.11 -15.63 -7.70
N ALA A 209 -6.39 -16.73 -7.42
CA ALA A 209 -5.72 -16.95 -6.14
C ALA A 209 -4.65 -15.88 -5.85
N GLU A 210 -3.74 -15.62 -6.79
CA GLU A 210 -2.66 -14.65 -6.64
C GLU A 210 -3.18 -13.21 -6.43
N VAL A 211 -4.25 -12.79 -7.14
CA VAL A 211 -4.86 -11.48 -6.93
C VAL A 211 -5.50 -11.38 -5.55
N ASN A 212 -6.16 -12.44 -5.08
CA ASN A 212 -6.73 -12.49 -3.74
C ASN A 212 -5.65 -12.41 -2.65
N ASP A 213 -4.55 -13.14 -2.83
CA ASP A 213 -3.42 -13.11 -1.89
C ASP A 213 -2.76 -11.74 -1.86
N LEU A 214 -2.50 -11.13 -3.03
CA LEU A 214 -2.02 -9.75 -3.12
C LEU A 214 -2.95 -8.78 -2.40
N SER A 215 -4.28 -8.92 -2.55
CA SER A 215 -5.24 -8.04 -1.87
C SER A 215 -5.19 -8.16 -0.35
N ARG A 216 -4.86 -9.36 0.18
CA ARG A 216 -4.66 -9.59 1.62
C ARG A 216 -3.35 -8.99 2.11
N GLU A 217 -2.26 -9.15 1.35
CA GLU A 217 -0.96 -8.49 1.66
C GLU A 217 -1.11 -6.96 1.70
N ILE A 218 -1.88 -6.40 0.75
CA ILE A 218 -2.21 -4.97 0.76
C ILE A 218 -2.98 -4.62 2.03
N ALA A 219 -4.05 -5.35 2.37
CA ALA A 219 -4.88 -5.09 3.54
C ALA A 219 -4.09 -5.18 4.86
N ALA A 220 -3.13 -6.12 4.95
CA ALA A 220 -2.22 -6.26 6.08
C ALA A 220 -1.16 -5.14 6.18
N GLY A 221 -1.07 -4.27 5.15
CA GLY A 221 -0.10 -3.18 5.13
C GLY A 221 1.32 -3.59 4.71
N HIS A 222 1.50 -4.81 4.22
CA HIS A 222 2.81 -5.32 3.82
C HIS A 222 3.25 -4.80 2.44
N VAL A 223 2.32 -4.28 1.64
CA VAL A 223 2.57 -3.87 0.25
C VAL A 223 1.99 -2.48 0.01
N GLY A 224 2.85 -1.55 -0.42
CA GLY A 224 2.46 -0.19 -0.84
C GLY A 224 1.93 -0.15 -2.28
N ILE A 225 1.39 1.02 -2.70
CA ILE A 225 0.73 1.22 -4.00
C ILE A 225 1.65 0.82 -5.17
N GLU A 226 2.90 1.29 -5.18
CA GLU A 226 3.86 1.02 -6.27
C GLU A 226 4.21 -0.46 -6.42
N GLU A 227 4.43 -1.11 -5.29
CA GLU A 227 4.75 -2.54 -5.26
C GLU A 227 3.55 -3.38 -5.68
N ALA A 228 2.34 -3.02 -5.21
CA ALA A 228 1.09 -3.66 -5.60
C ALA A 228 0.86 -3.59 -7.12
N ILE A 229 1.10 -2.42 -7.74
CA ILE A 229 1.01 -2.24 -9.19
C ILE A 229 2.01 -3.17 -9.92
N LYS A 230 3.25 -3.27 -9.42
CA LYS A 230 4.27 -4.15 -10.02
C LYS A 230 3.91 -5.63 -9.89
N LYS A 231 3.45 -6.07 -8.72
CA LYS A 231 2.99 -7.44 -8.46
C LYS A 231 1.80 -7.78 -9.37
N LEU A 232 0.80 -6.89 -9.48
CA LEU A 232 -0.36 -7.11 -10.30
C LEU A 232 -0.01 -7.28 -11.78
N LYS A 233 0.90 -6.44 -12.31
CA LYS A 233 1.42 -6.58 -13.68
C LYS A 233 2.16 -7.91 -13.92
N LYS A 234 2.82 -8.45 -12.88
CA LYS A 234 3.47 -9.77 -12.97
C LYS A 234 2.45 -10.89 -12.99
N ILE A 235 1.41 -10.80 -12.16
CA ILE A 235 0.31 -11.79 -12.12
C ILE A 235 -0.44 -11.83 -13.46
N ASP A 236 -0.72 -10.68 -14.09
CA ASP A 236 -1.42 -10.61 -15.41
C ASP A 236 -0.66 -11.33 -16.53
N LYS A 237 0.66 -11.55 -16.36
CA LYS A 237 1.53 -12.26 -17.32
C LYS A 237 1.72 -13.74 -16.99
N MET A 238 1.00 -14.28 -16.00
CA MET A 238 1.14 -15.71 -15.64
C MET A 238 0.75 -16.61 -16.82
N PRO A 239 1.59 -17.58 -17.15
CA PRO A 239 1.31 -18.48 -18.25
C PRO A 239 0.16 -19.43 -17.92
N VAL A 240 -0.71 -19.66 -18.88
CA VAL A 240 -1.70 -20.73 -18.83
C VAL A 240 -0.96 -22.07 -18.84
N LYS A 241 -1.37 -23.02 -18.00
CA LYS A 241 -0.80 -24.39 -18.01
C LYS A 241 -0.89 -24.99 -19.41
N ARG A 242 0.13 -25.77 -19.79
CA ARG A 242 0.18 -26.39 -21.12
C ARG A 242 -1.08 -27.20 -21.38
N ILE A 243 -1.64 -27.07 -22.58
CA ILE A 243 -2.87 -27.72 -23.05
C ILE A 243 -2.96 -29.22 -22.69
N PRO A 244 -1.91 -30.07 -22.85
CA PRO A 244 -2.00 -31.48 -22.54
C PRO A 244 -2.33 -31.75 -21.06
N TYR A 245 -1.83 -30.94 -20.13
CA TYR A 245 -2.19 -31.10 -18.71
C TYR A 245 -3.64 -30.71 -18.42
N GLN A 246 -4.19 -29.75 -19.16
CA GLN A 246 -5.61 -29.34 -19.05
C GLN A 246 -6.51 -30.47 -19.56
N ILE A 247 -6.16 -31.09 -20.71
CA ILE A 247 -6.91 -32.20 -21.29
C ILE A 247 -6.89 -33.41 -20.34
N ALA A 248 -5.71 -33.76 -19.81
CA ALA A 248 -5.56 -34.87 -18.86
C ALA A 248 -6.39 -34.62 -17.58
N ALA A 249 -6.33 -33.43 -17.01
CA ALA A 249 -7.10 -33.07 -15.82
C ALA A 249 -8.62 -33.10 -16.08
N ALA A 250 -9.06 -32.59 -17.22
CA ALA A 250 -10.47 -32.65 -17.64
C ALA A 250 -10.97 -34.07 -17.83
N GLY A 251 -10.16 -34.91 -18.48
CA GLY A 251 -10.46 -36.34 -18.66
C GLY A 251 -10.55 -37.12 -17.36
N LEU A 252 -9.60 -36.90 -16.42
CA LEU A 252 -9.64 -37.49 -15.10
C LEU A 252 -10.84 -37.04 -14.26
N SER A 253 -11.18 -35.73 -14.33
CA SER A 253 -12.32 -35.19 -13.60
C SER A 253 -13.66 -35.71 -14.16
N ALA A 254 -13.80 -35.77 -15.49
CA ALA A 254 -15.02 -36.29 -16.13
C ALA A 254 -15.17 -37.80 -15.90
N GLY A 255 -14.08 -38.56 -16.03
CA GLY A 255 -14.06 -40.01 -15.77
C GLY A 255 -14.33 -40.35 -14.31
N GLY A 256 -13.74 -39.58 -13.35
CA GLY A 256 -14.00 -39.78 -11.93
C GLY A 256 -15.45 -39.45 -11.55
N LEU A 257 -16.03 -38.38 -12.10
CA LEU A 257 -17.44 -38.01 -11.89
C LEU A 257 -18.37 -39.06 -12.52
N GLY A 258 -18.06 -39.54 -13.74
CA GLY A 258 -18.81 -40.59 -14.41
C GLY A 258 -18.83 -41.88 -13.59
N TYR A 259 -17.70 -42.29 -13.04
CA TYR A 259 -17.60 -43.47 -12.18
C TYR A 259 -18.40 -43.31 -10.87
N LEU A 260 -18.32 -42.13 -10.19
CA LEU A 260 -19.07 -41.84 -8.97
C LEU A 260 -20.59 -41.79 -9.18
N LEU A 261 -21.06 -41.43 -10.36
CA LEU A 261 -22.46 -41.40 -10.74
C LEU A 261 -23.01 -42.72 -11.30
N GLY A 262 -22.22 -43.82 -11.18
CA GLY A 262 -22.61 -45.15 -11.62
C GLY A 262 -22.44 -45.42 -13.12
N GLY A 263 -21.62 -44.65 -13.81
CA GLY A 263 -21.21 -44.96 -15.18
C GLY A 263 -20.20 -46.11 -15.18
N THR A 264 -20.51 -47.13 -15.96
CA THR A 264 -19.62 -48.29 -16.24
C THR A 264 -18.75 -47.98 -17.45
#